data_ca0309202d8aa4728356b48881c776cf
#
_entry.id   ca0309202d8aa4728356b48881c776cf
#
_cell.length_a   1.000
_cell.length_b   1.000
_cell.length_c   1.000
_cell.angle_alpha   90.00
_cell.angle_beta   90.00
_cell.angle_gamma   90.00
#
_symmetry.space_group_name_H-M   'P 1'
#
loop_
_entity.id
_entity.type
_entity.pdbx_description
1 polymer ?
#
loop_
_entity_poly.entity_id
_entity_poly.type
_entity_poly.pdbx_seq_one_letter_code
_entity_poly.pdbx_strand_id
1 'polypeptide(L)'
;MKPIVRLLAAASLVIPAGVMAQETFRTPEGAQMNSASDLAYKPGELTAEQLAESTRATFRQDSMNVFRRFPREKTAEMIKFYTEALALRSLSPIQLTTTQQMILTGVGSGQIKLSAGQQGDRKYDMEGGYYGGTGIRFFILSYPDADVVKQRFATAGFDEPQFVKRKDGYLQALVADPGGFQIVILVRKGLKDHSEGGVGVGINVADLDKSRAFYRDFVGLDELEPVDAPVLGTTFYPYRHKETTLMLYKLGDNAHPDNGSAGIQYVVSDSPLADAKAKARGIAVETPLNKLAGFDLVTVWLNDPDGVTNYYAQVGPNSRTARGEN
;
A
#
# COMPACT_ATOMS: atom_id res chain seq x y z
N MET A 1 -62.18 -5.73 62.81
CA MET A 1 -61.50 -6.23 61.59
C MET A 1 -61.08 -5.07 60.70
N LYS A 2 -59.81 -4.76 60.63
CA LYS A 2 -59.26 -3.67 59.79
C LYS A 2 -58.63 -4.30 58.53
N PRO A 3 -58.87 -3.78 57.34
CA PRO A 3 -58.26 -4.29 56.14
C PRO A 3 -56.75 -3.80 55.99
N ILE A 4 -55.88 -4.72 55.71
CA ILE A 4 -54.48 -4.45 55.39
C ILE A 4 -54.38 -4.12 53.92
N VAL A 5 -54.03 -2.90 53.58
CA VAL A 5 -53.68 -2.46 52.25
C VAL A 5 -52.21 -2.82 51.98
N ARG A 6 -51.96 -3.75 51.06
CA ARG A 6 -50.60 -4.07 50.56
C ARG A 6 -50.24 -3.08 49.47
N LEU A 7 -49.28 -2.22 49.69
CA LEU A 7 -48.62 -1.42 48.67
C LEU A 7 -47.69 -2.35 47.86
N LEU A 8 -47.97 -2.52 46.59
CA LEU A 8 -47.01 -3.12 45.63
C LEU A 8 -46.11 -2.02 45.15
N ALA A 9 -44.84 -2.09 45.56
CA ALA A 9 -43.76 -1.26 44.99
C ALA A 9 -43.37 -1.83 43.64
N ALA A 10 -43.65 -1.10 42.57
CA ALA A 10 -43.12 -1.43 41.23
C ALA A 10 -41.66 -1.05 41.18
N ALA A 11 -40.80 -2.04 41.19
CA ALA A 11 -39.37 -1.84 40.92
C ALA A 11 -39.18 -1.66 39.40
N SER A 12 -38.91 -0.41 38.99
CA SER A 12 -38.47 -0.13 37.62
C SER A 12 -37.08 -0.71 37.39
N LEU A 13 -37.02 -1.77 36.62
CA LEU A 13 -35.72 -2.27 36.09
C LEU A 13 -35.17 -1.20 35.14
N VAL A 14 -34.18 -0.46 35.57
CA VAL A 14 -33.30 0.32 34.67
C VAL A 14 -32.42 -0.69 33.98
N ILE A 15 -32.71 -1.04 32.73
CA ILE A 15 -31.85 -1.78 31.85
C ILE A 15 -30.70 -0.83 31.52
N PRO A 16 -29.42 -1.16 31.89
CA PRO A 16 -28.30 -0.34 31.47
C PRO A 16 -28.28 -0.34 29.93
N ALA A 17 -28.14 0.84 29.32
CA ALA A 17 -27.95 0.98 27.89
C ALA A 17 -26.80 0.04 27.50
N GLY A 18 -27.12 -1.04 26.80
CA GLY A 18 -26.15 -2.03 26.37
C GLY A 18 -25.07 -1.33 25.57
N VAL A 19 -23.83 -1.48 26.00
CA VAL A 19 -22.68 -1.14 25.18
C VAL A 19 -22.86 -1.97 23.89
N MET A 20 -23.29 -1.32 22.81
CA MET A 20 -23.35 -1.97 21.52
C MET A 20 -21.97 -2.50 21.21
N ALA A 21 -21.84 -3.82 21.08
CA ALA A 21 -20.57 -4.42 20.71
C ALA A 21 -20.13 -3.80 19.38
N GLN A 22 -18.93 -3.22 19.38
CA GLN A 22 -18.37 -2.64 18.16
C GLN A 22 -18.28 -3.74 17.09
N GLU A 23 -18.85 -3.49 15.92
CA GLU A 23 -18.78 -4.44 14.81
C GLU A 23 -17.33 -4.70 14.46
N THR A 24 -16.95 -5.97 14.39
CA THR A 24 -15.59 -6.41 14.04
C THR A 24 -15.62 -7.26 12.79
N PHE A 25 -14.58 -7.14 11.97
CA PHE A 25 -14.39 -7.99 10.81
C PHE A 25 -12.89 -8.32 10.65
N ARG A 26 -12.58 -9.24 9.74
CA ARG A 26 -11.20 -9.60 9.43
C ARG A 26 -10.84 -9.10 8.04
N THR A 27 -9.63 -8.57 7.90
CA THR A 27 -9.05 -8.29 6.58
C THR A 27 -8.75 -9.57 5.84
N PRO A 28 -8.53 -9.52 4.51
CA PRO A 28 -8.04 -10.67 3.75
C PRO A 28 -6.78 -11.31 4.33
N GLU A 29 -5.95 -10.52 5.03
CA GLU A 29 -4.74 -10.98 5.71
C GLU A 29 -5.00 -11.60 7.10
N GLY A 30 -6.25 -11.61 7.56
CA GLY A 30 -6.65 -12.16 8.85
C GLY A 30 -6.48 -11.21 10.04
N ALA A 31 -6.07 -9.96 9.84
CA ALA A 31 -6.02 -8.96 10.90
C ALA A 31 -7.43 -8.60 11.37
N GLN A 32 -7.64 -8.53 12.67
CA GLN A 32 -8.92 -8.12 13.25
C GLN A 32 -9.04 -6.60 13.23
N MET A 33 -10.13 -6.12 12.64
CA MET A 33 -10.47 -4.71 12.51
C MET A 33 -11.75 -4.40 13.26
N ASN A 34 -11.82 -3.21 13.81
CA ASN A 34 -13.05 -2.65 14.35
C ASN A 34 -13.67 -1.73 13.31
N SER A 35 -14.99 -1.80 13.11
CA SER A 35 -15.69 -0.87 12.25
C SER A 35 -15.47 0.57 12.71
N ALA A 36 -15.26 1.47 11.75
CA ALA A 36 -15.22 2.91 11.96
C ALA A 36 -16.34 3.62 11.17
N SER A 37 -17.43 2.92 10.93
CA SER A 37 -18.61 3.46 10.21
C SER A 37 -19.22 4.69 10.89
N ASP A 38 -19.00 4.85 12.20
CA ASP A 38 -19.36 6.04 12.97
C ASP A 38 -18.63 7.31 12.50
N LEU A 39 -17.48 7.17 11.82
CA LEU A 39 -16.71 8.28 11.26
C LEU A 39 -17.06 8.57 9.79
N ALA A 40 -17.88 7.73 9.15
CA ALA A 40 -18.27 7.94 7.75
C ALA A 40 -19.10 9.21 7.57
N TYR A 41 -18.85 9.94 6.50
CA TYR A 41 -19.69 11.07 6.10
C TYR A 41 -21.11 10.63 5.81
N LYS A 42 -22.09 11.38 6.32
CA LYS A 42 -23.52 11.12 6.07
C LYS A 42 -23.93 11.66 4.71
N PRO A 43 -24.97 11.10 4.10
CA PRO A 43 -25.52 11.65 2.87
C PRO A 43 -25.84 13.15 3.00
N GLY A 44 -25.31 13.96 2.08
CA GLY A 44 -25.49 15.42 2.05
C GLY A 44 -24.52 16.24 2.89
N GLU A 45 -23.60 15.64 3.64
CA GLU A 45 -22.52 16.37 4.35
C GLU A 45 -21.43 16.87 3.40
N LEU A 46 -21.28 16.24 2.24
CA LEU A 46 -20.33 16.65 1.19
C LEU A 46 -21.09 17.12 -0.05
N THR A 47 -20.60 18.18 -0.69
CA THR A 47 -21.14 18.65 -1.97
C THR A 47 -20.71 17.74 -3.12
N ALA A 48 -21.40 17.85 -4.26
CA ALA A 48 -21.02 17.11 -5.48
C ALA A 48 -19.61 17.46 -5.94
N GLU A 49 -19.19 18.72 -5.81
CA GLU A 49 -17.86 19.20 -6.15
C GLU A 49 -16.79 18.57 -5.25
N GLN A 50 -17.03 18.54 -3.93
CA GLN A 50 -16.11 17.89 -2.98
C GLN A 50 -15.95 16.40 -3.27
N LEU A 51 -17.04 15.70 -3.63
CA LEU A 51 -16.98 14.29 -4.03
C LEU A 51 -16.29 14.07 -5.38
N ALA A 52 -16.37 15.07 -6.28
CA ALA A 52 -15.70 15.01 -7.59
C ALA A 52 -14.20 15.34 -7.57
N GLU A 53 -13.69 15.98 -6.52
CA GLU A 53 -12.26 16.25 -6.36
C GLU A 53 -11.45 14.98 -6.08
N SER A 54 -10.17 14.95 -6.46
CA SER A 54 -9.27 13.85 -6.10
C SER A 54 -9.00 13.77 -4.59
N THR A 55 -8.32 12.70 -4.16
CA THR A 55 -7.91 12.55 -2.76
C THR A 55 -6.61 13.29 -2.42
N ARG A 56 -5.91 13.86 -3.40
CA ARG A 56 -4.59 14.49 -3.29
C ARG A 56 -4.46 15.50 -2.14
N ALA A 57 -5.48 16.34 -1.93
CA ALA A 57 -5.46 17.37 -0.88
C ALA A 57 -5.35 16.79 0.54
N THR A 58 -5.66 15.51 0.70
CA THR A 58 -5.56 14.81 1.99
C THR A 58 -4.18 14.23 2.28
N PHE A 59 -3.26 14.17 1.31
CA PHE A 59 -1.96 13.55 1.48
C PHE A 59 -1.11 14.23 2.56
N ARG A 60 -0.48 13.44 3.42
CA ARG A 60 0.38 13.88 4.55
C ARG A 60 1.83 13.44 4.41
N GLN A 61 2.17 12.68 3.39
CA GLN A 61 3.53 12.29 3.04
C GLN A 61 3.84 12.64 1.59
N ASP A 62 5.11 12.92 1.32
CA ASP A 62 5.61 13.20 -0.03
C ASP A 62 5.77 11.91 -0.84
N SER A 63 5.95 10.79 -0.15
CA SER A 63 6.09 9.45 -0.72
C SER A 63 4.93 8.55 -0.33
N MET A 64 4.47 7.72 -1.24
CA MET A 64 3.62 6.59 -0.89
C MET A 64 4.43 5.54 -0.11
N ASN A 65 3.73 4.75 0.71
CA ASN A 65 4.27 3.49 1.19
C ASN A 65 3.82 2.36 0.26
N VAL A 66 4.63 1.33 0.14
CA VAL A 66 4.24 0.12 -0.57
C VAL A 66 4.34 -1.08 0.35
N PHE A 67 3.55 -2.08 0.10
CA PHE A 67 3.67 -3.34 0.80
C PHE A 67 3.71 -4.50 -0.19
N ARG A 68 4.35 -5.59 0.22
CA ARG A 68 4.29 -6.85 -0.50
C ARG A 68 4.23 -8.03 0.48
N ARG A 69 3.56 -9.06 0.07
CA ARG A 69 3.44 -10.33 0.79
C ARG A 69 4.45 -11.32 0.26
N PHE A 70 4.97 -12.17 1.13
CA PHE A 70 5.94 -13.19 0.74
C PHE A 70 5.82 -14.43 1.65
N PRO A 71 6.30 -15.60 1.20
CA PRO A 71 6.30 -16.82 2.00
C PRO A 71 7.13 -16.65 3.27
N ARG A 72 6.57 -17.04 4.43
CA ARG A 72 7.18 -16.80 5.75
C ARG A 72 8.56 -17.42 5.92
N GLU A 73 8.79 -18.58 5.32
CA GLU A 73 10.08 -19.27 5.33
C GLU A 73 11.21 -18.49 4.72
N LYS A 74 10.89 -17.50 3.88
CA LYS A 74 11.86 -16.57 3.25
C LYS A 74 12.24 -15.37 4.12
N THR A 75 11.70 -15.25 5.33
CA THR A 75 11.84 -14.03 6.16
C THR A 75 13.29 -13.59 6.35
N ALA A 76 14.19 -14.49 6.70
CA ALA A 76 15.61 -14.15 6.95
C ALA A 76 16.30 -13.65 5.67
N GLU A 77 16.08 -14.33 4.53
CA GLU A 77 16.63 -13.95 3.24
C GLU A 77 16.06 -12.59 2.78
N MET A 78 14.77 -12.36 2.98
CA MET A 78 14.11 -11.10 2.65
C MET A 78 14.67 -9.93 3.46
N ILE A 79 14.83 -10.08 4.77
CA ILE A 79 15.46 -9.05 5.61
C ILE A 79 16.86 -8.73 5.05
N LYS A 80 17.69 -9.74 4.85
CA LYS A 80 19.04 -9.58 4.34
C LYS A 80 19.07 -8.89 2.97
N PHE A 81 18.20 -9.29 2.05
CA PHE A 81 18.09 -8.69 0.73
C PHE A 81 17.74 -7.20 0.79
N TYR A 82 16.70 -6.83 1.54
CA TYR A 82 16.25 -5.45 1.60
C TYR A 82 17.18 -4.55 2.45
N THR A 83 17.80 -5.06 3.51
CA THR A 83 18.63 -4.23 4.41
C THR A 83 20.12 -4.24 4.07
N GLU A 84 20.65 -5.32 3.48
CA GLU A 84 22.07 -5.42 3.13
C GLU A 84 22.32 -5.21 1.63
N ALA A 85 21.67 -5.98 0.76
CA ALA A 85 21.89 -5.87 -0.68
C ALA A 85 21.30 -4.56 -1.25
N LEU A 86 20.05 -4.23 -0.91
CA LEU A 86 19.41 -2.96 -1.28
C LEU A 86 19.77 -1.81 -0.32
N ALA A 87 20.39 -2.10 0.81
CA ALA A 87 20.81 -1.13 1.84
C ALA A 87 19.69 -0.17 2.30
N LEU A 88 18.46 -0.67 2.38
CA LEU A 88 17.34 0.12 2.88
C LEU A 88 17.43 0.23 4.42
N ARG A 89 17.03 1.37 4.93
CA ARG A 89 17.03 1.62 6.38
C ARG A 89 16.04 0.68 7.09
N SER A 90 16.55 -0.14 8.03
CA SER A 90 15.69 -0.99 8.85
C SER A 90 14.88 -0.16 9.84
N LEU A 91 13.59 -0.45 9.95
CA LEU A 91 12.67 0.17 10.90
C LEU A 91 12.12 -0.91 11.86
N SER A 92 11.55 -0.48 12.99
CA SER A 92 10.99 -1.42 13.96
C SER A 92 9.82 -2.20 13.35
N PRO A 93 9.84 -3.55 13.40
CA PRO A 93 8.79 -4.37 12.83
C PRO A 93 7.47 -4.23 13.62
N ILE A 94 6.36 -4.58 12.96
CA ILE A 94 5.02 -4.61 13.56
C ILE A 94 4.50 -6.04 13.55
N GLN A 95 4.03 -6.54 14.69
CA GLN A 95 3.30 -7.79 14.77
C GLN A 95 1.81 -7.51 14.55
N LEU A 96 1.24 -7.98 13.44
CA LEU A 96 -0.17 -7.77 13.08
C LEU A 96 -1.07 -8.85 13.69
N THR A 97 -0.64 -10.11 13.60
CA THR A 97 -1.33 -11.28 14.18
C THR A 97 -0.29 -12.22 14.78
N THR A 98 -0.72 -13.31 15.43
CA THR A 98 0.20 -14.34 15.94
C THR A 98 1.06 -14.99 14.85
N THR A 99 0.62 -14.93 13.61
CA THR A 99 1.28 -15.58 12.45
C THR A 99 1.79 -14.62 11.40
N GLN A 100 1.44 -13.32 11.47
CA GLN A 100 1.81 -12.32 10.48
C GLN A 100 2.62 -11.19 11.09
N GLN A 101 3.84 -11.03 10.59
CA GLN A 101 4.76 -9.95 10.95
C GLN A 101 4.96 -9.02 9.77
N MET A 102 4.94 -7.72 10.03
CA MET A 102 5.28 -6.69 9.08
C MET A 102 6.69 -6.17 9.36
N ILE A 103 7.61 -6.46 8.44
CA ILE A 103 8.98 -5.93 8.45
C ILE A 103 8.96 -4.60 7.72
N LEU A 104 9.52 -3.56 8.31
CA LEU A 104 9.50 -2.22 7.74
C LEU A 104 10.88 -1.78 7.29
N THR A 105 10.96 -1.23 6.09
CA THR A 105 12.18 -0.59 5.55
C THR A 105 11.87 0.81 5.06
N GLY A 106 12.76 1.76 5.32
CA GLY A 106 12.58 3.17 4.92
C GLY A 106 13.21 3.46 3.57
N VAL A 107 12.48 4.19 2.71
CA VAL A 107 12.93 4.69 1.39
C VAL A 107 12.42 6.11 1.21
N GLY A 108 13.31 7.10 1.23
CA GLY A 108 12.89 8.51 1.24
C GLY A 108 12.05 8.82 2.47
N SER A 109 10.94 9.50 2.28
CA SER A 109 9.93 9.74 3.32
C SER A 109 8.92 8.60 3.45
N GLY A 110 9.00 7.56 2.59
CA GLY A 110 8.11 6.40 2.56
C GLY A 110 8.73 5.12 3.11
N GLN A 111 7.98 4.03 2.95
CA GLN A 111 8.34 2.71 3.46
C GLN A 111 8.04 1.63 2.42
N ILE A 112 8.90 0.59 2.40
CA ILE A 112 8.54 -0.72 1.86
C ILE A 112 8.21 -1.63 3.05
N LYS A 113 6.99 -2.14 3.06
CA LYS A 113 6.45 -3.00 4.11
C LYS A 113 6.42 -4.44 3.60
N LEU A 114 7.18 -5.30 4.24
CA LEU A 114 7.31 -6.71 3.88
C LEU A 114 6.44 -7.53 4.83
N SER A 115 5.34 -8.09 4.32
CA SER A 115 4.40 -8.89 5.09
C SER A 115 4.79 -10.36 5.04
N ALA A 116 5.40 -10.85 6.12
CA ALA A 116 5.80 -12.24 6.29
C ALA A 116 4.62 -13.12 6.67
N GLY A 117 4.37 -14.15 5.89
CA GLY A 117 3.20 -15.01 6.05
C GLY A 117 1.97 -14.43 5.37
N GLN A 118 1.09 -15.30 4.94
CA GLN A 118 -0.11 -14.96 4.23
C GLN A 118 -1.29 -15.74 4.81
N GLN A 119 -2.39 -15.05 5.04
CA GLN A 119 -3.64 -15.63 5.49
C GLN A 119 -4.77 -15.27 4.53
N GLY A 120 -5.84 -16.09 4.51
CA GLY A 120 -6.98 -15.87 3.64
C GLY A 120 -6.71 -16.26 2.18
N ASP A 121 -7.53 -15.72 1.29
CA ASP A 121 -7.55 -16.10 -0.13
C ASP A 121 -6.49 -15.35 -0.97
N ARG A 122 -5.79 -14.37 -0.38
CA ARG A 122 -4.74 -13.63 -1.06
C ARG A 122 -3.45 -14.39 -1.07
N LYS A 123 -3.12 -14.93 -2.24
CA LYS A 123 -1.91 -15.71 -2.47
C LYS A 123 -0.85 -14.82 -3.11
N TYR A 124 0.37 -15.18 -2.80
CA TYR A 124 1.52 -14.64 -3.47
C TYR A 124 1.66 -15.35 -4.84
N ASP A 125 1.41 -14.63 -5.92
CA ASP A 125 1.54 -15.14 -7.28
C ASP A 125 2.36 -14.18 -8.12
N MET A 126 3.59 -14.60 -8.41
CA MET A 126 4.53 -13.86 -9.25
C MET A 126 4.87 -14.61 -10.53
N GLU A 127 4.08 -15.64 -10.87
CA GLU A 127 4.28 -16.37 -12.11
C GLU A 127 4.31 -15.43 -13.32
N GLY A 128 5.26 -15.67 -14.22
CA GLY A 128 5.47 -14.83 -15.40
C GLY A 128 6.11 -13.46 -15.14
N GLY A 129 6.53 -13.15 -13.90
CA GLY A 129 7.19 -11.89 -13.57
C GLY A 129 6.35 -10.66 -13.98
N TYR A 130 6.96 -9.68 -14.68
CA TYR A 130 6.25 -8.47 -15.10
C TYR A 130 5.27 -8.67 -16.28
N TYR A 131 5.27 -9.82 -16.92
CA TYR A 131 4.31 -10.23 -17.96
C TYR A 131 3.12 -11.03 -17.41
N GLY A 132 3.30 -11.71 -16.28
CA GLY A 132 2.45 -12.82 -15.87
C GLY A 132 1.08 -12.45 -15.33
N GLY A 133 0.82 -11.18 -15.06
CA GLY A 133 -0.46 -10.75 -14.51
C GLY A 133 -0.64 -9.25 -14.52
N THR A 134 -1.85 -8.78 -14.25
CA THR A 134 -2.11 -7.37 -13.92
C THR A 134 -1.76 -7.08 -12.46
N GLY A 135 -1.78 -5.81 -12.08
CA GLY A 135 -1.40 -5.37 -10.74
C GLY A 135 0.05 -4.94 -10.61
N ILE A 136 0.53 -4.77 -9.37
CA ILE A 136 1.91 -4.35 -9.11
C ILE A 136 2.86 -5.51 -9.38
N ARG A 137 3.74 -5.33 -10.37
CA ARG A 137 4.66 -6.39 -10.83
C ARG A 137 6.10 -6.15 -10.43
N PHE A 138 6.48 -4.90 -10.12
CA PHE A 138 7.83 -4.58 -9.65
C PHE A 138 7.86 -3.26 -8.87
N PHE A 139 8.88 -3.12 -8.04
CA PHE A 139 9.26 -1.84 -7.46
C PHE A 139 10.41 -1.22 -8.24
N ILE A 140 10.55 0.10 -8.13
CA ILE A 140 11.63 0.87 -8.74
C ILE A 140 12.39 1.58 -7.62
N LEU A 141 13.71 1.31 -7.54
CA LEU A 141 14.62 1.95 -6.60
C LEU A 141 15.74 2.64 -7.37
N SER A 142 16.14 3.81 -6.91
CA SER A 142 17.20 4.60 -7.55
C SER A 142 18.45 4.67 -6.67
N TYR A 143 19.62 4.52 -7.29
CA TYR A 143 20.92 4.55 -6.63
C TYR A 143 21.88 5.46 -7.37
N PRO A 144 22.88 6.08 -6.69
CA PRO A 144 23.85 6.96 -7.35
C PRO A 144 24.90 6.21 -8.17
N ASP A 145 25.22 4.95 -7.81
CA ASP A 145 26.39 4.22 -8.33
C ASP A 145 26.10 2.72 -8.51
N ALA A 146 26.35 2.19 -9.72
CA ALA A 146 26.12 0.80 -10.06
C ALA A 146 27.12 -0.15 -9.38
N ASP A 147 28.39 0.26 -9.25
CA ASP A 147 29.44 -0.63 -8.73
C ASP A 147 29.27 -0.80 -7.22
N VAL A 148 28.83 0.25 -6.52
CA VAL A 148 28.44 0.15 -5.10
C VAL A 148 27.29 -0.81 -4.91
N VAL A 149 26.27 -0.78 -5.79
CA VAL A 149 25.14 -1.73 -5.72
C VAL A 149 25.62 -3.16 -5.95
N LYS A 150 26.41 -3.41 -7.00
CA LYS A 150 26.98 -4.75 -7.26
C LYS A 150 27.77 -5.28 -6.05
N GLN A 151 28.65 -4.45 -5.50
CA GLN A 151 29.43 -4.84 -4.32
C GLN A 151 28.57 -5.23 -3.12
N ARG A 152 27.47 -4.49 -2.86
CA ARG A 152 26.52 -4.80 -1.77
C ARG A 152 25.85 -6.14 -2.00
N PHE A 153 25.38 -6.41 -3.22
CA PHE A 153 24.78 -7.69 -3.58
C PHE A 153 25.76 -8.84 -3.37
N ALA A 154 26.99 -8.75 -3.90
CA ALA A 154 28.03 -9.76 -3.71
C ALA A 154 28.36 -9.98 -2.22
N THR A 155 28.53 -8.89 -1.44
CA THR A 155 28.82 -8.97 0.00
C THR A 155 27.68 -9.61 0.77
N ALA A 156 26.43 -9.34 0.37
CA ALA A 156 25.25 -9.96 0.94
C ALA A 156 24.98 -11.39 0.41
N GLY A 157 25.83 -11.92 -0.47
CA GLY A 157 25.72 -13.28 -1.02
C GLY A 157 24.57 -13.48 -1.99
N PHE A 158 24.18 -12.42 -2.70
CA PHE A 158 23.24 -12.45 -3.82
C PHE A 158 23.97 -12.23 -5.15
N ASP A 159 23.36 -12.68 -6.25
CA ASP A 159 23.89 -12.46 -7.58
C ASP A 159 23.98 -10.96 -7.90
N GLU A 160 25.09 -10.54 -8.50
CA GLU A 160 25.30 -9.15 -8.86
C GLU A 160 24.32 -8.68 -9.93
N PRO A 161 23.67 -7.50 -9.76
CA PRO A 161 22.79 -6.93 -10.77
C PRO A 161 23.52 -6.69 -12.09
N GLN A 162 22.92 -7.14 -13.18
CA GLN A 162 23.43 -6.93 -14.53
C GLN A 162 22.85 -5.61 -15.07
N PHE A 163 23.67 -4.57 -15.07
CA PHE A 163 23.26 -3.24 -15.53
C PHE A 163 23.36 -3.12 -17.04
N VAL A 164 22.29 -2.64 -17.67
CA VAL A 164 22.22 -2.27 -19.07
C VAL A 164 22.00 -0.78 -19.23
N LYS A 165 22.60 -0.18 -20.26
CA LYS A 165 22.42 1.24 -20.55
C LYS A 165 21.13 1.45 -21.31
N ARG A 166 20.29 2.37 -20.82
CA ARG A 166 19.07 2.83 -21.49
C ARG A 166 19.38 3.84 -22.59
N LYS A 167 18.42 4.10 -23.49
CA LYS A 167 18.54 5.11 -24.54
C LYS A 167 18.73 6.53 -23.96
N ASP A 168 18.13 6.82 -22.81
CA ASP A 168 18.27 8.09 -22.08
C ASP A 168 19.61 8.23 -21.30
N GLY A 169 20.48 7.22 -21.42
CA GLY A 169 21.80 7.22 -20.80
C GLY A 169 21.87 6.68 -19.38
N TYR A 170 20.75 6.44 -18.72
CA TYR A 170 20.72 5.81 -17.39
C TYR A 170 21.09 4.32 -17.47
N LEU A 171 21.68 3.79 -16.37
CA LEU A 171 21.86 2.37 -16.19
C LEU A 171 20.67 1.79 -15.46
N GLN A 172 20.26 0.59 -15.86
CA GLN A 172 19.14 -0.12 -15.27
C GLN A 172 19.50 -1.60 -15.10
N ALA A 173 19.07 -2.18 -13.98
CA ALA A 173 19.10 -3.63 -13.77
C ALA A 173 17.73 -4.11 -13.29
N LEU A 174 17.42 -5.37 -13.60
CA LEU A 174 16.26 -6.08 -13.07
C LEU A 174 16.78 -7.19 -12.17
N VAL A 175 16.31 -7.22 -10.93
CA VAL A 175 16.63 -8.26 -9.95
C VAL A 175 15.34 -8.82 -9.36
N ALA A 176 15.40 -10.03 -8.78
CA ALA A 176 14.29 -10.60 -8.02
C ALA A 176 14.69 -10.71 -6.55
N ASP A 177 13.78 -10.39 -5.64
CA ASP A 177 13.99 -10.68 -4.23
C ASP A 177 13.84 -12.20 -3.94
N PRO A 178 14.22 -12.68 -2.77
CA PRO A 178 14.14 -14.11 -2.43
C PRO A 178 12.75 -14.73 -2.54
N GLY A 179 11.70 -13.91 -2.52
CA GLY A 179 10.33 -14.33 -2.76
C GLY A 179 9.91 -14.25 -4.24
N GLY A 180 10.83 -13.93 -5.18
CA GLY A 180 10.58 -13.88 -6.63
C GLY A 180 9.99 -12.56 -7.14
N PHE A 181 9.76 -11.56 -6.28
CA PHE A 181 9.23 -10.26 -6.69
C PHE A 181 10.32 -9.42 -7.38
N GLN A 182 9.96 -8.76 -8.47
CA GLN A 182 10.91 -8.01 -9.28
C GLN A 182 11.15 -6.60 -8.76
N ILE A 183 12.40 -6.17 -8.88
CA ILE A 183 12.84 -4.82 -8.53
C ILE A 183 13.69 -4.28 -9.69
N VAL A 184 13.28 -3.13 -10.20
CA VAL A 184 14.05 -2.35 -11.15
C VAL A 184 14.97 -1.42 -10.38
N ILE A 185 16.28 -1.58 -10.58
CA ILE A 185 17.31 -0.70 -10.03
C ILE A 185 17.70 0.30 -11.10
N LEU A 186 17.53 1.59 -10.82
CA LEU A 186 17.97 2.69 -11.68
C LEU A 186 19.21 3.36 -11.09
N VAL A 187 20.22 3.62 -11.92
CA VAL A 187 21.36 4.45 -11.53
C VAL A 187 21.12 5.88 -12.00
N ARG A 188 20.96 6.78 -11.05
CA ARG A 188 20.73 8.20 -11.26
C ARG A 188 21.87 8.98 -10.62
N LYS A 189 22.78 9.51 -11.44
CA LYS A 189 23.87 10.35 -10.95
C LYS A 189 23.34 11.59 -10.22
N GLY A 190 24.02 11.97 -9.14
CA GLY A 190 23.65 13.14 -8.33
C GLY A 190 22.71 12.88 -7.17
N LEU A 191 22.21 11.64 -7.01
CA LEU A 191 21.58 11.23 -5.76
C LEU A 191 22.64 11.11 -4.66
N LYS A 192 22.28 11.50 -3.42
CA LYS A 192 23.17 11.28 -2.26
C LYS A 192 23.11 9.83 -1.81
N ASP A 193 21.93 9.27 -1.79
CA ASP A 193 21.70 7.85 -1.56
C ASP A 193 20.42 7.37 -2.27
N HIS A 194 20.06 6.10 -2.10
CA HIS A 194 18.87 5.48 -2.69
C HIS A 194 17.56 5.98 -2.11
N SER A 195 17.57 6.63 -0.94
CA SER A 195 16.35 7.07 -0.26
C SER A 195 15.78 8.37 -0.82
N GLU A 196 16.57 9.16 -1.55
CA GLU A 196 16.12 10.49 -2.04
C GLU A 196 15.01 10.43 -3.10
N GLY A 197 14.89 9.33 -3.82
CA GLY A 197 13.89 9.19 -4.88
C GLY A 197 12.58 8.52 -4.46
N GLY A 198 12.47 8.09 -3.21
CA GLY A 198 11.35 7.23 -2.77
C GLY A 198 11.32 5.88 -3.49
N VAL A 199 10.20 5.16 -3.38
CA VAL A 199 9.95 3.93 -4.12
C VAL A 199 8.97 4.18 -5.26
N GLY A 200 9.31 3.72 -6.46
CA GLY A 200 8.37 3.65 -7.58
C GLY A 200 7.71 2.28 -7.68
N VAL A 201 6.56 2.20 -8.36
CA VAL A 201 5.88 0.94 -8.67
C VAL A 201 5.57 0.83 -10.15
N GLY A 202 5.74 -0.37 -10.71
CA GLY A 202 5.26 -0.72 -12.04
C GLY A 202 3.98 -1.54 -11.94
N ILE A 203 2.93 -1.08 -12.60
CA ILE A 203 1.60 -1.70 -12.58
C ILE A 203 1.22 -2.11 -13.99
N ASN A 204 1.11 -3.42 -14.22
CA ASN A 204 0.53 -3.95 -15.45
C ASN A 204 -1.00 -3.86 -15.37
N VAL A 205 -1.63 -3.26 -16.37
CA VAL A 205 -3.07 -2.98 -16.35
C VAL A 205 -3.80 -3.66 -17.50
N ALA A 206 -5.01 -4.13 -17.25
CA ALA A 206 -5.88 -4.71 -18.27
C ALA A 206 -6.52 -3.60 -19.16
N ASP A 207 -6.92 -2.50 -18.53
CA ASP A 207 -7.57 -1.36 -19.18
C ASP A 207 -6.84 -0.07 -18.79
N LEU A 208 -6.00 0.41 -19.72
CA LEU A 208 -5.14 1.57 -19.49
C LEU A 208 -5.96 2.83 -19.20
N ASP A 209 -7.07 3.06 -19.89
CA ASP A 209 -7.85 4.29 -19.72
C ASP A 209 -8.56 4.32 -18.37
N LYS A 210 -9.10 3.19 -17.90
CA LYS A 210 -9.69 3.11 -16.55
C LYS A 210 -8.65 3.32 -15.47
N SER A 211 -7.48 2.69 -15.59
CA SER A 211 -6.42 2.82 -14.59
C SER A 211 -5.82 4.23 -14.61
N ARG A 212 -5.68 4.86 -15.78
CA ARG A 212 -5.29 6.28 -15.91
C ARG A 212 -6.30 7.18 -15.19
N ALA A 213 -7.59 7.00 -15.44
CA ALA A 213 -8.64 7.77 -14.76
C ALA A 213 -8.60 7.57 -13.24
N PHE A 214 -8.37 6.34 -12.75
CA PHE A 214 -8.25 6.09 -11.32
C PHE A 214 -7.07 6.84 -10.70
N TYR A 215 -5.87 6.71 -11.24
CA TYR A 215 -4.68 7.32 -10.63
C TYR A 215 -4.61 8.84 -10.83
N ARG A 216 -5.10 9.37 -11.94
CA ARG A 216 -5.16 10.81 -12.21
C ARG A 216 -6.34 11.47 -11.48
N ASP A 217 -7.57 10.98 -11.69
CA ASP A 217 -8.78 11.72 -11.31
C ASP A 217 -9.25 11.40 -9.89
N PHE A 218 -9.02 10.17 -9.41
CA PHE A 218 -9.39 9.78 -8.05
C PHE A 218 -8.22 9.96 -7.08
N VAL A 219 -7.07 9.33 -7.33
CA VAL A 219 -5.89 9.47 -6.46
C VAL A 219 -5.33 10.89 -6.52
N GLY A 220 -5.26 11.48 -7.70
CA GLY A 220 -4.81 12.85 -7.93
C GLY A 220 -3.32 12.96 -8.23
N LEU A 221 -2.73 11.95 -8.88
CA LEU A 221 -1.35 12.00 -9.33
C LEU A 221 -1.26 12.77 -10.66
N ASP A 222 -0.17 13.52 -10.85
CA ASP A 222 0.11 14.22 -12.09
C ASP A 222 0.53 13.21 -13.16
N GLU A 223 -0.19 13.17 -14.27
CA GLU A 223 0.15 12.36 -15.43
C GLU A 223 1.29 13.01 -16.20
N LEU A 224 2.33 12.26 -16.51
CA LEU A 224 3.51 12.72 -17.25
C LEU A 224 3.54 12.11 -18.65
N GLU A 225 4.42 12.66 -19.50
CA GLU A 225 4.61 12.16 -20.86
C GLU A 225 5.01 10.67 -20.86
N PRO A 226 4.45 9.88 -21.78
CA PRO A 226 4.79 8.48 -21.92
C PRO A 226 6.29 8.26 -22.18
N VAL A 227 6.84 7.17 -21.63
CA VAL A 227 8.26 6.83 -21.73
C VAL A 227 8.44 5.42 -22.27
N ASP A 228 9.23 5.27 -23.32
CA ASP A 228 9.61 3.96 -23.83
C ASP A 228 10.41 3.17 -22.77
N ALA A 229 9.99 1.94 -22.52
CA ALA A 229 10.66 1.00 -21.65
C ALA A 229 11.18 -0.22 -22.45
N PRO A 230 12.23 -0.05 -23.27
CA PRO A 230 12.65 -1.09 -24.23
C PRO A 230 13.12 -2.38 -23.55
N VAL A 231 13.62 -2.32 -22.30
CA VAL A 231 13.99 -3.52 -21.53
C VAL A 231 12.78 -4.40 -21.21
N LEU A 232 11.61 -3.76 -21.07
CA LEU A 232 10.33 -4.46 -20.83
C LEU A 232 9.48 -4.60 -22.09
N GLY A 233 9.95 -4.07 -23.25
CA GLY A 233 9.23 -4.16 -24.52
C GLY A 233 7.89 -3.40 -24.54
N THR A 234 7.75 -2.36 -23.73
CA THR A 234 6.48 -1.62 -23.59
C THR A 234 6.71 -0.11 -23.42
N THR A 235 5.62 0.64 -23.42
CA THR A 235 5.58 2.06 -23.05
C THR A 235 5.06 2.20 -21.64
N PHE A 236 5.73 2.98 -20.82
CA PHE A 236 5.24 3.40 -19.52
C PHE A 236 4.43 4.68 -19.63
N TYR A 237 3.38 4.77 -18.83
CA TYR A 237 2.57 5.96 -18.58
C TYR A 237 2.82 6.40 -17.14
N PRO A 238 3.76 7.35 -16.93
CA PRO A 238 4.20 7.72 -15.59
C PRO A 238 3.19 8.65 -14.90
N TYR A 239 3.04 8.45 -13.60
CA TYR A 239 2.24 9.30 -12.70
C TYR A 239 3.11 9.71 -11.52
N ARG A 240 2.98 10.95 -11.08
CA ARG A 240 3.85 11.47 -10.03
C ARG A 240 3.10 12.37 -9.04
N HIS A 241 3.49 12.28 -7.78
CA HIS A 241 3.27 13.29 -6.76
C HIS A 241 4.48 13.31 -5.84
N LYS A 242 5.33 14.37 -5.94
CA LYS A 242 6.59 14.49 -5.21
C LYS A 242 7.48 13.24 -5.38
N GLU A 243 7.72 12.46 -4.29
CA GLU A 243 8.47 11.21 -4.33
C GLU A 243 7.64 10.00 -4.82
N THR A 244 6.31 10.10 -4.81
CA THR A 244 5.44 9.02 -5.33
C THR A 244 5.55 8.93 -6.84
N THR A 245 5.90 7.75 -7.36
CA THR A 245 6.00 7.49 -8.80
C THR A 245 5.32 6.17 -9.13
N LEU A 246 4.34 6.21 -10.03
CA LEU A 246 3.71 5.03 -10.62
C LEU A 246 4.04 4.96 -12.11
N MET A 247 4.28 3.76 -12.62
CA MET A 247 4.48 3.47 -14.03
C MET A 247 3.40 2.48 -14.47
N LEU A 248 2.32 2.97 -15.10
CA LEU A 248 1.34 2.09 -15.71
C LEU A 248 1.89 1.57 -17.03
N TYR A 249 1.62 0.30 -17.34
CA TYR A 249 1.94 -0.29 -18.62
C TYR A 249 0.95 -1.40 -18.93
N LYS A 250 0.85 -1.79 -20.21
CA LYS A 250 -0.02 -2.88 -20.62
C LYS A 250 0.81 -3.92 -21.39
N LEU A 251 0.88 -5.12 -20.84
CA LEU A 251 1.49 -6.29 -21.47
C LEU A 251 0.58 -7.50 -21.31
N GLY A 252 0.38 -8.18 -22.44
CA GLY A 252 -0.48 -9.36 -22.52
C GLY A 252 -1.97 -9.02 -22.53
N ASP A 253 -2.73 -9.75 -23.35
CA ASP A 253 -4.17 -9.57 -23.46
C ASP A 253 -4.98 -10.45 -22.50
N ASN A 254 -4.34 -11.47 -21.92
CA ASN A 254 -4.95 -12.46 -21.03
C ASN A 254 -4.21 -12.58 -19.68
N ALA A 255 -3.64 -11.48 -19.19
CA ALA A 255 -2.94 -11.49 -17.92
C ALA A 255 -3.91 -11.79 -16.77
N HIS A 256 -3.51 -12.70 -15.88
CA HIS A 256 -4.26 -12.98 -14.66
C HIS A 256 -4.24 -11.77 -13.72
N PRO A 257 -5.37 -11.45 -13.05
CA PRO A 257 -5.37 -10.43 -12.02
C PRO A 257 -4.38 -10.78 -10.90
N ASP A 258 -3.66 -9.78 -10.40
CA ASP A 258 -2.92 -9.95 -9.16
C ASP A 258 -3.91 -10.26 -8.02
N ASN A 259 -3.60 -11.27 -7.24
CA ASN A 259 -4.42 -11.67 -6.09
C ASN A 259 -3.98 -11.00 -4.78
N GLY A 260 -3.34 -9.85 -4.86
CA GLY A 260 -2.94 -9.03 -3.73
C GLY A 260 -1.53 -9.30 -3.19
N SER A 261 -0.60 -9.70 -4.06
CA SER A 261 0.84 -9.86 -3.70
C SER A 261 1.47 -8.58 -3.18
N ALA A 262 1.03 -7.43 -3.70
CA ALA A 262 1.51 -6.10 -3.33
C ALA A 262 0.38 -5.07 -3.33
N GLY A 263 0.62 -3.91 -2.74
CA GLY A 263 -0.32 -2.79 -2.74
C GLY A 263 0.37 -1.48 -2.35
N ILE A 264 -0.41 -0.41 -2.42
CA ILE A 264 0.01 0.96 -2.16
C ILE A 264 -0.69 1.48 -0.92
N GLN A 265 0.01 2.26 -0.11
CA GLN A 265 -0.57 3.00 1.00
C GLN A 265 -0.31 4.49 0.85
N TYR A 266 -1.36 5.28 0.93
CA TYR A 266 -1.32 6.73 1.07
C TYR A 266 -1.59 7.12 2.52
N VAL A 267 -0.69 7.88 3.12
CA VAL A 267 -0.94 8.49 4.44
C VAL A 267 -1.72 9.77 4.22
N VAL A 268 -2.91 9.83 4.80
CA VAL A 268 -3.88 10.91 4.56
C VAL A 268 -4.35 11.56 5.86
N SER A 269 -4.95 12.75 5.75
CA SER A 269 -5.59 13.41 6.89
C SER A 269 -7.03 12.97 7.13
N ASP A 270 -7.66 12.34 6.12
CA ASP A 270 -9.09 12.03 6.15
C ASP A 270 -9.38 10.77 5.33
N SER A 271 -9.37 9.61 5.98
CA SER A 271 -9.76 8.34 5.36
C SER A 271 -11.27 8.23 5.14
N PRO A 272 -12.14 8.76 6.03
CA PRO A 272 -13.58 8.88 5.75
C PRO A 272 -13.92 9.63 4.48
N LEU A 273 -13.17 10.71 4.15
CA LEU A 273 -13.38 11.43 2.89
C LEU A 273 -13.00 10.58 1.67
N ALA A 274 -11.90 9.81 1.77
CA ALA A 274 -11.51 8.88 0.70
C ALA A 274 -12.58 7.81 0.47
N ASP A 275 -13.17 7.25 1.54
CA ASP A 275 -14.29 6.30 1.49
C ASP A 275 -15.53 6.90 0.81
N ALA A 276 -15.93 8.13 1.22
CA ALA A 276 -17.09 8.82 0.64
C ALA A 276 -16.90 9.10 -0.86
N LYS A 277 -15.72 9.60 -1.26
CA LYS A 277 -15.36 9.83 -2.67
C LYS A 277 -15.34 8.54 -3.49
N ALA A 278 -14.84 7.44 -2.93
CA ALA A 278 -14.82 6.13 -3.58
C ALA A 278 -16.24 5.61 -3.83
N LYS A 279 -17.11 5.66 -2.82
CA LYS A 279 -18.51 5.25 -2.93
C LYS A 279 -19.29 6.08 -3.96
N ALA A 280 -19.07 7.39 -3.97
CA ALA A 280 -19.73 8.29 -4.94
C ALA A 280 -19.33 8.00 -6.40
N ARG A 281 -18.15 7.42 -6.62
CA ARG A 281 -17.63 7.06 -7.96
C ARG A 281 -17.74 5.58 -8.30
N GLY A 282 -18.36 4.77 -7.45
CA GLY A 282 -18.49 3.32 -7.65
C GLY A 282 -17.15 2.57 -7.62
N ILE A 283 -16.13 3.13 -6.94
CA ILE A 283 -14.84 2.45 -6.75
C ILE A 283 -15.04 1.32 -5.73
N ALA A 284 -14.48 0.15 -6.05
CA ALA A 284 -14.61 -1.03 -5.22
C ALA A 284 -13.91 -0.84 -3.86
N VAL A 285 -14.66 -1.09 -2.78
CA VAL A 285 -14.15 -1.09 -1.41
C VAL A 285 -13.77 -2.51 -1.05
N GLU A 286 -12.48 -2.75 -0.87
CA GLU A 286 -11.94 -4.04 -0.45
C GLU A 286 -12.14 -4.28 1.05
N THR A 287 -11.75 -3.30 1.85
CA THR A 287 -11.92 -3.32 3.30
C THR A 287 -12.61 -2.02 3.72
N PRO A 288 -13.81 -2.06 4.29
CA PRO A 288 -14.55 -0.87 4.66
C PRO A 288 -13.83 -0.05 5.72
N LEU A 289 -14.33 1.17 5.96
CA LEU A 289 -13.76 2.09 6.95
C LEU A 289 -13.61 1.42 8.31
N ASN A 290 -12.41 1.44 8.85
CA ASN A 290 -12.04 0.63 10.00
C ASN A 290 -10.95 1.27 10.88
N LYS A 291 -10.83 0.75 12.11
CA LYS A 291 -9.74 1.03 13.05
C LYS A 291 -8.97 -0.26 13.32
N LEU A 292 -7.66 -0.24 13.10
CA LEU A 292 -6.82 -1.38 13.47
C LEU A 292 -6.65 -1.42 14.99
N ALA A 293 -7.05 -2.53 15.61
CA ALA A 293 -6.97 -2.69 17.05
C ALA A 293 -5.52 -2.53 17.55
N GLY A 294 -5.33 -1.71 18.58
CA GLY A 294 -4.00 -1.42 19.16
C GLY A 294 -3.19 -0.35 18.40
N PHE A 295 -3.75 0.25 17.35
CA PHE A 295 -3.11 1.32 16.59
C PHE A 295 -3.99 2.56 16.53
N ASP A 296 -3.36 3.73 16.61
CA ASP A 296 -4.03 5.02 16.36
C ASP A 296 -4.12 5.26 14.85
N LEU A 297 -5.01 4.52 14.20
CA LEU A 297 -5.07 4.42 12.75
C LEU A 297 -6.51 4.16 12.28
N VAL A 298 -7.01 5.04 11.39
CA VAL A 298 -8.27 4.86 10.67
C VAL A 298 -7.96 4.59 9.21
N THR A 299 -8.58 3.57 8.62
CA THR A 299 -8.24 3.16 7.25
C THR A 299 -9.45 2.80 6.42
N VAL A 300 -9.28 2.88 5.11
CA VAL A 300 -10.13 2.26 4.09
C VAL A 300 -9.25 1.68 2.99
N TRP A 301 -9.57 0.49 2.50
CA TRP A 301 -8.84 -0.17 1.44
C TRP A 301 -9.72 -0.21 0.19
N LEU A 302 -9.20 0.34 -0.88
CA LEU A 302 -9.89 0.48 -2.15
C LEU A 302 -9.15 -0.30 -3.22
N ASN A 303 -9.86 -0.88 -4.16
CA ASN A 303 -9.25 -1.52 -5.32
C ASN A 303 -9.23 -0.56 -6.50
N ASP A 304 -8.10 -0.53 -7.21
CA ASP A 304 -8.06 0.04 -8.55
C ASP A 304 -8.82 -0.87 -9.55
N PRO A 305 -8.93 -0.51 -10.85
CA PRO A 305 -9.62 -1.33 -11.84
C PRO A 305 -9.08 -2.75 -12.02
N ASP A 306 -7.82 -3.00 -11.66
CA ASP A 306 -7.16 -4.30 -11.74
C ASP A 306 -7.12 -5.07 -10.42
N GLY A 307 -7.75 -4.54 -9.36
CA GLY A 307 -7.81 -5.15 -8.03
C GLY A 307 -6.60 -4.84 -7.15
N VAL A 308 -5.74 -3.89 -7.55
CA VAL A 308 -4.63 -3.45 -6.69
C VAL A 308 -5.16 -2.73 -5.46
N THR A 309 -4.76 -3.19 -4.29
CA THR A 309 -5.10 -2.53 -3.03
C THR A 309 -4.45 -1.14 -2.95
N ASN A 310 -5.29 -0.11 -2.89
CA ASN A 310 -4.93 1.26 -2.57
C ASN A 310 -5.45 1.59 -1.17
N TYR A 311 -4.56 1.62 -0.21
CA TYR A 311 -4.85 1.70 1.20
C TYR A 311 -4.69 3.14 1.69
N TYR A 312 -5.79 3.77 2.11
CA TYR A 312 -5.80 5.11 2.67
C TYR A 312 -5.73 5.03 4.19
N ALA A 313 -4.67 5.58 4.77
CA ALA A 313 -4.37 5.49 6.18
C ALA A 313 -4.32 6.87 6.84
N GLN A 314 -5.31 7.17 7.66
CA GLN A 314 -5.31 8.34 8.52
C GLN A 314 -4.63 7.98 9.84
N VAL A 315 -3.44 8.54 10.02
CA VAL A 315 -2.60 8.29 11.18
C VAL A 315 -2.96 9.30 12.27
N GLY A 316 -3.36 8.81 13.43
CA GLY A 316 -3.68 9.67 14.57
C GLY A 316 -2.44 10.24 15.27
N PRO A 317 -2.61 11.26 16.12
CA PRO A 317 -1.50 12.00 16.76
C PRO A 317 -0.63 11.14 17.68
N ASN A 318 -1.17 10.03 18.19
CA ASN A 318 -0.44 9.12 19.09
C ASN A 318 0.31 8.02 18.33
N SER A 319 0.25 7.98 17.00
CA SER A 319 0.99 6.99 16.22
C SER A 319 2.49 7.30 16.21
N ARG A 320 3.32 6.26 16.03
CA ARG A 320 4.77 6.42 15.91
C ARG A 320 5.13 7.31 14.71
N THR A 321 4.46 7.13 13.57
CA THR A 321 4.66 7.94 12.37
C THR A 321 4.38 9.43 12.64
N ALA A 322 3.30 9.76 13.36
CA ALA A 322 2.97 11.14 13.69
C ALA A 322 4.02 11.79 14.64
N ARG A 323 4.70 10.98 15.47
CA ARG A 323 5.77 11.44 16.37
C ARG A 323 7.14 11.47 15.71
N GLY A 324 7.26 11.09 14.45
CA GLY A 324 8.54 11.01 13.75
C GLY A 324 9.45 9.85 14.21
N GLU A 325 8.90 8.88 14.90
CA GLU A 325 9.59 7.69 15.42
C GLU A 325 9.61 6.56 14.39
N ASN A 326 10.16 6.80 13.19
CA ASN A 326 10.27 5.83 12.10
C ASN A 326 11.62 5.15 12.03
#